data_cde74e215627a27ad6ad50b9099a88d8
#
_entry.id   cde74e215627a27ad6ad50b9099a88d8
#
_cell.length_a   1.000
_cell.length_b   1.000
_cell.length_c   1.000
_cell.angle_alpha   90.00
_cell.angle_beta   90.00
_cell.angle_gamma   90.00
#
_symmetry.space_group_name_H-M   'P 1'
#
loop_
_entity.id
_entity.type
_entity.pdbx_description
1 polymer ?
#
loop_
_entity_poly.entity_id
_entity_poly.type
_entity_poly.pdbx_seq_one_letter_code
_entity_poly.pdbx_strand_id
1 'polypeptide(L)'
;MHGEPAPLSYAEFERVDIRVGRIIDVQDFPEARKPAYKLRIDFGPELGIRKSSAQVTKHYVKGDLVNRLVVAVVNFPPRQIGPFMSEVLTLGVPDADGAVVLLMPERDVPLGGRMF
;
A
#
# COMPACT_ATOMS: atom_id res chain seq x y z
N MET A 1 -5.26 24.51 -24.87
CA MET A 1 -4.73 23.69 -24.56
C MET A 1 -4.43 23.52 -23.48
N HIS A 2 -4.16 22.91 -23.07
CA HIS A 2 -3.79 22.77 -21.95
C HIS A 2 -2.46 22.74 -21.88
N GLY A 3 -1.88 23.55 -21.33
CA GLY A 3 -0.55 23.55 -21.00
C GLY A 3 -0.21 22.38 -20.15
N GLU A 4 1.06 22.13 -19.95
CA GLU A 4 1.46 21.15 -18.99
C GLU A 4 1.14 21.63 -17.60
N PRO A 5 0.84 20.71 -16.66
CA PRO A 5 0.65 21.10 -15.28
C PRO A 5 1.90 21.75 -14.72
N ALA A 6 1.73 22.63 -13.75
CA ALA A 6 2.85 23.23 -13.05
C ALA A 6 3.71 22.11 -12.41
N PRO A 7 5.02 22.30 -12.31
CA PRO A 7 5.89 21.36 -11.61
C PRO A 7 5.43 21.17 -10.17
N LEU A 8 5.57 19.96 -9.67
CA LEU A 8 5.26 19.65 -8.28
C LEU A 8 6.29 20.34 -7.37
N SER A 9 5.81 21.02 -6.33
CA SER A 9 6.71 21.57 -5.33
C SER A 9 7.11 20.51 -4.32
N TYR A 10 8.27 20.70 -3.68
CA TYR A 10 8.71 19.81 -2.63
C TYR A 10 7.72 19.81 -1.44
N ALA A 11 7.17 20.97 -1.13
CA ALA A 11 6.17 21.09 -0.06
C ALA A 11 4.92 20.24 -0.35
N GLU A 12 4.50 20.18 -1.61
CA GLU A 12 3.37 19.34 -1.99
C GLU A 12 3.70 17.86 -1.82
N PHE A 13 4.90 17.44 -2.22
CA PHE A 13 5.33 16.07 -2.01
C PHE A 13 5.39 15.70 -0.53
N GLU A 14 5.87 16.61 0.31
CA GLU A 14 5.96 16.36 1.75
C GLU A 14 4.61 16.14 2.42
N ARG A 15 3.52 16.56 1.80
CA ARG A 15 2.18 16.29 2.33
C ARG A 15 1.77 14.84 2.20
N VAL A 16 2.41 14.08 1.33
CA VAL A 16 2.13 12.65 1.15
C VAL A 16 3.00 11.87 2.12
N ASP A 17 2.39 11.21 3.08
CA ASP A 17 3.11 10.45 4.10
C ASP A 17 3.18 8.99 3.68
N ILE A 18 4.36 8.58 3.18
CA ILE A 18 4.60 7.22 2.70
C ILE A 18 5.54 6.52 3.67
N ARG A 19 5.12 5.38 4.19
CA ARG A 19 5.87 4.64 5.21
C ARG A 19 6.11 3.21 4.81
N VAL A 20 7.20 2.65 5.35
CA VAL A 20 7.52 1.22 5.22
C VAL A 20 6.72 0.44 6.26
N GLY A 21 6.12 -0.66 5.84
CA GLY A 21 5.43 -1.57 6.73
C GLY A 21 5.73 -3.02 6.36
N ARG A 22 5.40 -3.94 7.26
CA ARG A 22 5.52 -5.37 7.02
C ARG A 22 4.13 -6.01 7.05
N ILE A 23 3.80 -6.76 6.02
CA ILE A 23 2.54 -7.49 5.98
C ILE A 23 2.61 -8.61 7.02
N ILE A 24 1.66 -8.61 7.97
CA ILE A 24 1.60 -9.61 9.02
C ILE A 24 0.43 -10.57 8.89
N ASP A 25 -0.57 -10.22 8.07
CA ASP A 25 -1.72 -11.09 7.84
C ASP A 25 -2.30 -10.81 6.44
N VAL A 26 -2.73 -11.86 5.76
CA VAL A 26 -3.33 -11.77 4.42
C VAL A 26 -4.56 -12.66 4.40
N GLN A 27 -5.70 -12.09 4.03
CA GLN A 27 -6.95 -12.83 3.93
C GLN A 27 -7.60 -12.59 2.56
N ASP A 28 -8.37 -13.57 2.10
CA ASP A 28 -9.19 -13.38 0.92
C ASP A 28 -10.23 -12.29 1.15
N PHE A 29 -10.64 -11.62 0.07
CA PHE A 29 -11.63 -10.56 0.15
C PHE A 29 -12.77 -10.85 -0.85
N PRO A 30 -13.64 -11.81 -0.54
CA PRO A 30 -14.69 -12.22 -1.49
C PRO A 30 -15.72 -11.12 -1.74
N GLU A 31 -15.92 -10.18 -0.81
CA GLU A 31 -16.88 -9.09 -0.97
C GLU A 31 -16.40 -7.97 -1.88
N ALA A 32 -15.10 -7.95 -2.23
CA ALA A 32 -14.58 -6.92 -3.13
C ALA A 32 -15.08 -7.16 -4.57
N ARG A 33 -15.35 -6.06 -5.29
CA ARG A 33 -15.84 -6.15 -6.68
C ARG A 33 -14.79 -6.74 -7.62
N LYS A 34 -13.53 -6.43 -7.39
CA LYS A 34 -12.38 -6.96 -8.13
C LYS A 34 -11.56 -7.84 -7.21
N PRO A 35 -10.90 -8.89 -7.73
CA PRO A 35 -10.09 -9.75 -6.88
C PRO A 35 -9.06 -8.96 -6.08
N ALA A 36 -9.05 -9.15 -4.78
CA ALA A 36 -8.20 -8.43 -3.85
C ALA A 36 -7.93 -9.28 -2.61
N TYR A 37 -6.91 -8.86 -1.85
CA TYR A 37 -6.67 -9.39 -0.51
C TYR A 37 -6.92 -8.31 0.53
N LYS A 38 -7.27 -8.74 1.74
CA LYS A 38 -7.27 -7.87 2.93
C LYS A 38 -5.93 -8.08 3.62
N LEU A 39 -5.19 -7.00 3.80
CA LEU A 39 -3.87 -7.03 4.43
C LEU A 39 -3.93 -6.37 5.80
N ARG A 40 -3.16 -6.89 6.74
CA ARG A 40 -2.81 -6.19 7.97
C ARG A 40 -1.32 -5.92 7.91
N ILE A 41 -0.93 -4.68 8.10
CA ILE A 41 0.44 -4.22 7.89
C ILE A 41 0.91 -3.54 9.16
N ASP A 42 2.08 -3.96 9.65
CA ASP A 42 2.71 -3.38 10.82
C ASP A 42 3.66 -2.28 10.38
N PHE A 43 3.37 -1.04 10.79
CA PHE A 43 4.19 0.13 10.49
C PHE A 43 5.06 0.55 11.68
N GLY A 44 5.26 -0.32 12.65
CA GLY A 44 6.06 -0.03 13.82
C GLY A 44 5.25 0.61 14.95
N PRO A 45 5.90 0.89 16.08
CA PRO A 45 5.18 1.30 17.29
C PRO A 45 4.50 2.67 17.19
N GLU A 46 4.98 3.56 16.33
CA GLU A 46 4.38 4.89 16.19
C GLU A 46 3.03 4.83 15.48
N LEU A 47 2.98 4.15 14.35
CA LEU A 47 1.77 4.08 13.52
C LEU A 47 0.92 2.84 13.81
N GLY A 48 1.55 1.80 14.33
CA GLY A 48 0.86 0.55 14.65
C GLY A 48 0.46 -0.25 13.41
N ILE A 49 -0.52 -1.12 13.61
CA ILE A 49 -1.02 -2.01 12.56
C ILE A 49 -2.18 -1.33 11.85
N ARG A 50 -2.12 -1.31 10.52
CA ARG A 50 -3.17 -0.73 9.68
C ARG A 50 -3.66 -1.75 8.67
N LYS A 51 -4.89 -1.56 8.22
CA LYS A 51 -5.53 -2.44 7.24
C LYS A 51 -5.46 -1.83 5.85
N SER A 52 -5.29 -2.68 4.84
CA SER A 52 -5.30 -2.26 3.44
C SER A 52 -5.98 -3.31 2.58
N SER A 53 -6.83 -2.87 1.66
CA SER A 53 -7.25 -3.72 0.55
C SER A 53 -6.24 -3.56 -0.58
N ALA A 54 -5.84 -4.66 -1.22
CA ALA A 54 -4.88 -4.59 -2.30
C ALA A 54 -5.25 -5.58 -3.42
N GLN A 55 -5.32 -5.07 -4.65
CA GLN A 55 -5.65 -5.87 -5.84
C GLN A 55 -4.39 -6.51 -6.40
N VAL A 56 -3.81 -7.44 -5.64
CA VAL A 56 -2.50 -8.04 -5.95
C VAL A 56 -2.58 -9.56 -6.13
N THR A 57 -3.76 -10.08 -6.44
CA THR A 57 -3.97 -11.52 -6.53
C THR A 57 -3.36 -12.17 -7.77
N LYS A 58 -2.95 -11.38 -8.76
CA LYS A 58 -2.41 -11.89 -10.01
C LYS A 58 -1.04 -12.52 -9.83
N HIS A 59 -0.13 -11.83 -9.15
CA HIS A 59 1.25 -12.27 -8.97
C HIS A 59 1.53 -12.91 -7.61
N TYR A 60 0.62 -12.74 -6.65
CA TYR A 60 0.92 -13.14 -5.28
C TYR A 60 -0.13 -14.09 -4.74
N VAL A 61 0.32 -15.20 -4.17
CA VAL A 61 -0.51 -16.01 -3.28
C VAL A 61 -0.30 -15.50 -1.86
N LYS A 62 -1.24 -15.81 -0.97
CA LYS A 62 -1.19 -15.27 0.40
C LYS A 62 0.13 -15.56 1.12
N GLY A 63 0.67 -16.77 0.95
CA GLY A 63 1.93 -17.16 1.61
C GLY A 63 3.12 -16.34 1.16
N ASP A 64 3.12 -15.82 -0.08
CA ASP A 64 4.21 -15.01 -0.60
C ASP A 64 4.21 -13.59 0.00
N LEU A 65 3.07 -13.15 0.52
CA LEU A 65 2.90 -11.79 1.01
C LEU A 65 3.21 -11.65 2.49
N VAL A 66 2.94 -12.69 3.28
CA VAL A 66 3.20 -12.64 4.72
C VAL A 66 4.69 -12.41 4.97
N ASN A 67 5.00 -11.46 5.84
CA ASN A 67 6.35 -11.02 6.20
C ASN A 67 7.07 -10.18 5.13
N ARG A 68 6.40 -9.84 4.04
CA ARG A 68 6.98 -8.99 3.01
C ARG A 68 6.94 -7.52 3.44
N LEU A 69 8.01 -6.79 3.18
CA LEU A 69 8.00 -5.34 3.31
C LEU A 69 7.24 -4.71 2.15
N VAL A 70 6.52 -3.66 2.45
CA VAL A 70 5.80 -2.84 1.47
C VAL A 70 5.96 -1.38 1.82
N VAL A 71 5.57 -0.49 0.91
CA VAL A 71 5.43 0.93 1.19
C VAL A 71 3.98 1.32 0.95
N ALA A 72 3.47 2.21 1.79
CA ALA A 72 2.08 2.62 1.72
C ALA A 72 1.91 4.08 2.11
N VAL A 73 0.92 4.74 1.48
CA VAL A 73 0.49 6.07 1.90
C VAL A 73 -0.40 5.89 3.13
N VAL A 74 -0.04 6.55 4.22
CA VAL A 74 -0.71 6.34 5.52
C VAL A 74 -1.59 7.49 5.95
N ASN A 75 -1.66 8.58 5.19
CA ASN A 75 -2.42 9.76 5.58
C ASN A 75 -3.62 10.08 4.68
N PHE A 76 -4.16 9.09 3.99
CA PHE A 76 -5.48 9.21 3.39
C PHE A 76 -6.56 8.95 4.43
N PRO A 77 -7.75 9.53 4.28
CA PRO A 77 -8.91 9.08 5.04
C PRO A 77 -9.18 7.60 4.74
N PRO A 78 -9.64 6.82 5.73
CA PRO A 78 -10.01 5.43 5.46
C PRO A 78 -11.09 5.33 4.38
N ARG A 79 -10.99 4.29 3.55
CA ARG A 79 -11.93 4.02 2.47
C ARG A 79 -12.71 2.76 2.78
N GLN A 80 -14.03 2.86 2.74
CA GLN A 80 -14.89 1.69 2.94
C GLN A 80 -15.04 0.91 1.65
N ILE A 81 -14.78 -0.40 1.72
CA ILE A 81 -14.94 -1.33 0.61
C ILE A 81 -15.76 -2.49 1.16
N GLY A 82 -17.09 -2.50 0.85
CA GLY A 82 -18.00 -3.46 1.48
C GLY A 82 -17.93 -3.32 3.00
N PRO A 83 -17.76 -4.41 3.76
CA PRO A 83 -17.67 -4.35 5.21
C PRO A 83 -16.27 -3.97 5.73
N PHE A 84 -15.30 -3.73 4.84
CA PHE A 84 -13.90 -3.54 5.20
C PHE A 84 -13.48 -2.08 5.06
N MET A 85 -12.78 -1.56 6.08
CA MET A 85 -12.20 -0.23 6.02
C MET A 85 -10.73 -0.32 5.66
N SER A 86 -10.37 0.13 4.44
CA SER A 86 -8.99 0.24 4.01
C SER A 86 -8.41 1.55 4.53
N GLU A 87 -7.41 1.44 5.39
CA GLU A 87 -6.87 2.60 6.13
C GLU A 87 -5.65 3.21 5.45
N VAL A 88 -4.94 2.43 4.65
CA VAL A 88 -3.74 2.89 3.95
C VAL A 88 -3.79 2.44 2.50
N LEU A 89 -3.01 3.09 1.64
CA LEU A 89 -2.87 2.70 0.24
C LEU A 89 -1.52 2.02 0.04
N THR A 90 -1.56 0.70 -0.11
CA THR A 90 -0.35 -0.07 -0.44
C THR A 90 0.05 0.21 -1.89
N LEU A 91 1.31 0.56 -2.10
CA LEU A 91 1.79 1.05 -3.39
C LEU A 91 2.35 -0.06 -4.27
N GLY A 92 2.11 0.05 -5.55
CA GLY A 92 2.64 -0.84 -6.56
C GLY A 92 2.69 -0.16 -7.92
N VAL A 93 3.25 -0.85 -8.88
CA VAL A 93 3.31 -0.40 -10.27
C VAL A 93 2.74 -1.49 -11.16
N PRO A 94 2.18 -1.15 -12.33
CA PRO A 94 1.66 -2.17 -13.24
C PRO A 94 2.78 -2.84 -14.01
N ASP A 95 2.65 -4.13 -14.26
CA ASP A 95 3.49 -4.80 -15.25
C ASP A 95 2.95 -4.54 -16.67
N ALA A 96 3.51 -5.22 -17.68
CA ALA A 96 3.11 -5.01 -19.07
C ALA A 96 1.62 -5.30 -19.31
N ASP A 97 1.01 -6.16 -18.51
CA ASP A 97 -0.39 -6.54 -18.64
C ASP A 97 -1.30 -5.80 -17.65
N GLY A 98 -0.77 -4.88 -16.89
CA GLY A 98 -1.52 -4.09 -15.91
C GLY A 98 -1.66 -4.72 -14.54
N ALA A 99 -1.07 -5.88 -14.31
CA ALA A 99 -1.10 -6.52 -13.00
C ALA A 99 -0.15 -5.82 -12.03
N VAL A 100 -0.56 -5.71 -10.78
CA VAL A 100 0.20 -4.94 -9.79
C VAL A 100 1.44 -5.69 -9.33
N VAL A 101 2.58 -5.01 -9.38
CA VAL A 101 3.83 -5.43 -8.76
C VAL A 101 4.09 -4.50 -7.58
N LEU A 102 4.22 -5.06 -6.39
CA LEU A 102 4.36 -4.29 -5.16
C LEU A 102 5.74 -3.63 -5.09
N LEU A 103 5.75 -2.43 -4.52
CA LEU A 103 6.99 -1.73 -4.21
C LEU A 103 7.49 -2.16 -2.84
N MET A 104 8.80 -2.29 -2.70
CA MET A 104 9.42 -2.60 -1.42
C MET A 104 10.83 -2.02 -1.38
N PRO A 105 11.37 -1.71 -0.19
CA PRO A 105 12.79 -1.40 -0.08
C PRO A 105 13.61 -2.62 -0.51
N GLU A 106 14.75 -2.39 -1.17
CA GLU A 106 15.60 -3.51 -1.59
C GLU A 106 16.31 -4.19 -0.42
N ARG A 107 16.29 -3.59 0.76
CA ARG A 107 16.93 -4.09 1.97
C ARG A 107 15.98 -3.99 3.13
N ASP A 108 16.24 -4.75 4.17
CA ASP A 108 15.50 -4.58 5.42
C ASP A 108 15.81 -3.22 6.02
N VAL A 109 14.75 -2.52 6.40
CA VAL A 109 14.84 -1.21 7.04
C VAL A 109 13.83 -1.19 8.19
N PRO A 110 13.97 -0.26 9.15
CA PRO A 110 13.02 -0.16 10.25
C PRO A 110 11.61 0.11 9.77
N LEU A 111 10.62 -0.51 10.41
CA LEU A 111 9.22 -0.25 10.13
C LEU A 111 8.85 1.17 10.54
N GLY A 112 8.00 1.80 9.74
CA GLY A 112 7.57 3.18 9.96
C GLY A 112 8.50 4.21 9.35
N GLY A 113 9.59 3.79 8.69
CA GLY A 113 10.47 4.73 8.00
C GLY A 113 9.71 5.50 6.93
N ARG A 114 9.89 6.82 6.92
CA ARG A 114 9.18 7.67 5.97
C ARG A 114 9.98 7.86 4.69
N MET A 115 9.33 7.68 3.57
CA MET A 115 9.94 7.91 2.26
C MET A 115 10.16 9.42 2.05
N PHE A 116 11.26 9.75 1.45
CA PHE A 116 11.61 11.15 1.17
C PHE A 116 12.31 11.26 -0.18
#